data_37badb2313f9265b9014c3ee393b9e8f
#
_entry.id   37badb2313f9265b9014c3ee393b9e8f
#
_cell.length_a   1.000
_cell.length_b   1.000
_cell.length_c   1.000
_cell.angle_alpha   90.00
_cell.angle_beta   90.00
_cell.angle_gamma   90.00
#
_symmetry.space_group_name_H-M   'P 1'
#
loop_
_entity.id
_entity.type
_entity.pdbx_description
1 polymer ?
#
loop_
_entity_poly.entity_id
_entity_poly.type
_entity_poly.pdbx_seq_one_letter_code
_entity_poly.pdbx_strand_id
1 'polypeptide(L)'
;MIKLEVYYDTRGYVPSCSPKSGAVSIILKRPLIAFVAACLFAGACAAQPPHKVSLTYDLSYNGVVAAELTEVLEHDGRRFSLTSEGRGKGIGALLYRGAAKRSCRGEVISAGLRPLEYRDQRGDKPAAMARFDWVKKTLTQEHEGKSETTNMMLPLQDRLSFLYNYAFQASPDLKPGKEIKITLTDGKGLTQFQYNVAGTEVLKTPAGELETVHLVKQRDNKEDRGTEIWFASARDYLPVRILVIEKDGVRIDQVLTRIGN
;
A
#
# COMPACT_ATOMS: atom_id res chain seq x y z
N MET A 1 30.04 -37.33 7.83
CA MET A 1 30.78 -38.05 6.77
C MET A 1 30.00 -39.28 6.41
N ILE A 2 29.05 -39.24 5.47
CA ILE A 2 28.54 -40.38 4.67
C ILE A 2 28.02 -39.72 3.37
N LYS A 3 28.74 -40.00 2.28
CA LYS A 3 28.35 -39.77 0.90
C LYS A 3 27.40 -40.85 0.47
N LEU A 4 26.38 -40.54 -0.28
CA LEU A 4 25.64 -41.50 -1.11
C LEU A 4 25.61 -40.94 -2.55
N GLU A 5 26.41 -41.63 -3.38
CA GLU A 5 26.38 -41.51 -4.83
C GLU A 5 25.23 -42.39 -5.36
N VAL A 6 24.48 -41.82 -6.30
CA VAL A 6 23.49 -42.57 -7.09
C VAL A 6 24.03 -42.78 -8.49
N TYR A 7 24.21 -44.04 -8.84
CA TYR A 7 24.73 -44.58 -10.10
C TYR A 7 23.61 -44.67 -11.14
N TYR A 8 23.84 -44.09 -12.33
CA TYR A 8 23.02 -44.33 -13.50
C TYR A 8 23.55 -45.54 -14.28
N ASP A 9 22.71 -46.54 -14.50
CA ASP A 9 23.00 -47.62 -15.44
C ASP A 9 22.21 -47.46 -16.73
N THR A 10 22.95 -47.33 -17.81
CA THR A 10 22.47 -47.33 -19.20
C THR A 10 22.80 -48.69 -19.83
N ARG A 11 21.82 -49.49 -20.15
CA ARG A 11 21.95 -50.48 -21.25
C ARG A 11 20.59 -50.93 -21.74
N GLY A 12 20.41 -50.79 -23.04
CA GLY A 12 19.25 -51.11 -23.82
C GLY A 12 19.05 -52.58 -24.08
N TYR A 13 17.84 -52.92 -24.44
CA TYR A 13 17.51 -54.18 -25.13
C TYR A 13 16.38 -53.92 -26.14
N VAL A 14 16.65 -54.20 -27.42
CA VAL A 14 15.67 -54.25 -28.51
C VAL A 14 15.36 -55.72 -28.79
N PRO A 15 14.14 -56.10 -28.98
CA PRO A 15 13.85 -57.18 -29.92
C PRO A 15 12.88 -56.73 -31.02
N SER A 16 13.32 -56.97 -32.24
CA SER A 16 12.57 -56.96 -33.48
C SER A 16 11.63 -58.16 -33.57
N CYS A 17 10.44 -57.97 -34.08
CA CYS A 17 9.70 -58.99 -34.83
C CYS A 17 8.65 -58.33 -35.76
N SER A 18 8.81 -58.52 -37.03
CA SER A 18 7.88 -58.24 -38.14
C SER A 18 7.31 -59.58 -38.63
N PRO A 19 6.44 -59.59 -39.67
CA PRO A 19 5.05 -59.12 -39.75
C PRO A 19 4.07 -60.27 -40.15
N LYS A 20 2.78 -60.05 -40.08
CA LYS A 20 1.82 -60.73 -40.96
C LYS A 20 0.59 -59.89 -41.28
N SER A 21 0.32 -59.83 -42.54
CA SER A 21 -0.73 -59.17 -43.27
C SER A 21 -2.13 -59.59 -42.93
N GLY A 22 -3.06 -58.66 -43.02
CA GLY A 22 -4.50 -58.91 -43.04
C GLY A 22 -5.25 -57.62 -43.30
N ALA A 23 -5.59 -57.40 -44.55
CA ALA A 23 -6.37 -56.25 -45.00
C ALA A 23 -7.84 -56.46 -44.70
N VAL A 24 -8.45 -55.50 -43.97
CA VAL A 24 -9.88 -55.25 -44.06
C VAL A 24 -10.10 -53.73 -44.02
N SER A 25 -10.49 -53.20 -45.17
CA SER A 25 -10.90 -51.80 -45.33
C SER A 25 -12.29 -51.59 -44.76
N ILE A 26 -12.39 -50.81 -43.68
CA ILE A 26 -13.66 -50.21 -43.28
C ILE A 26 -13.45 -48.69 -43.29
N ILE A 27 -14.04 -48.02 -44.30
CA ILE A 27 -14.10 -46.58 -44.44
C ILE A 27 -15.14 -46.06 -43.47
N LEU A 28 -14.71 -45.55 -42.33
CA LEU A 28 -15.57 -44.79 -41.43
C LEU A 28 -15.22 -43.34 -41.49
N LYS A 29 -16.04 -42.58 -42.20
CA LYS A 29 -15.98 -41.10 -42.23
C LYS A 29 -16.27 -40.57 -40.81
N ARG A 30 -15.25 -40.10 -40.11
CA ARG A 30 -15.39 -39.33 -38.89
C ARG A 30 -15.34 -37.84 -39.22
N PRO A 31 -16.33 -37.07 -38.79
CA PRO A 31 -16.23 -35.61 -38.89
C PRO A 31 -15.17 -35.12 -37.90
N LEU A 32 -14.25 -34.33 -38.41
CA LEU A 32 -13.22 -33.64 -37.68
C LEU A 32 -13.90 -32.50 -36.88
N ILE A 33 -14.26 -32.74 -35.63
CA ILE A 33 -14.68 -31.70 -34.70
C ILE A 33 -13.39 -31.04 -34.21
N ALA A 34 -13.07 -29.90 -34.83
CA ALA A 34 -12.04 -29.01 -34.35
C ALA A 34 -12.51 -28.36 -33.05
N PHE A 35 -12.05 -28.88 -31.93
CA PHE A 35 -12.26 -28.26 -30.61
C PHE A 35 -11.31 -27.06 -30.53
N VAL A 36 -11.79 -25.89 -30.91
CA VAL A 36 -11.10 -24.62 -30.65
C VAL A 36 -11.23 -24.36 -29.17
N ALA A 37 -10.22 -24.78 -28.41
CA ALA A 37 -10.04 -24.36 -27.02
C ALA A 37 -9.66 -22.88 -27.03
N ALA A 38 -10.64 -22.00 -27.01
CA ALA A 38 -10.44 -20.58 -26.71
C ALA A 38 -9.99 -20.48 -25.25
N CYS A 39 -8.68 -20.43 -25.03
CA CYS A 39 -8.12 -20.03 -23.74
C CYS A 39 -8.51 -18.59 -23.47
N LEU A 40 -9.62 -18.41 -22.75
CA LEU A 40 -9.94 -17.16 -22.08
C LEU A 40 -8.85 -16.91 -21.05
N PHE A 41 -7.78 -16.23 -21.44
CA PHE A 41 -6.91 -15.52 -20.52
C PHE A 41 -7.76 -14.40 -19.90
N ALA A 42 -8.56 -14.74 -18.90
CA ALA A 42 -9.04 -13.74 -17.95
C ALA A 42 -7.78 -13.24 -17.23
N GLY A 43 -7.15 -12.20 -17.78
CA GLY A 43 -6.14 -11.44 -17.06
C GLY A 43 -6.79 -11.02 -15.76
N ALA A 44 -6.27 -11.51 -14.62
CA ALA A 44 -6.64 -10.99 -13.32
C ALA A 44 -6.30 -9.50 -13.33
N CYS A 45 -7.27 -8.66 -13.66
CA CYS A 45 -7.18 -7.23 -13.48
C CYS A 45 -7.10 -7.05 -11.96
N ALA A 46 -5.91 -6.69 -11.46
CA ALA A 46 -5.78 -6.33 -10.06
C ALA A 46 -6.83 -5.27 -9.77
N ALA A 47 -7.74 -5.56 -8.83
CA ALA A 47 -8.76 -4.62 -8.44
C ALA A 47 -8.03 -3.39 -7.89
N GLN A 48 -8.22 -2.25 -8.55
CA GLN A 48 -7.79 -0.95 -8.05
C GLN A 48 -8.97 -0.36 -7.25
N PRO A 49 -8.69 0.52 -6.28
CA PRO A 49 -9.77 1.21 -5.58
C PRO A 49 -10.64 2.00 -6.57
N PRO A 50 -11.87 2.39 -6.20
CA PRO A 50 -12.69 3.27 -7.03
C PRO A 50 -11.94 4.53 -7.45
N HIS A 51 -12.21 5.06 -8.65
CA HIS A 51 -11.55 6.26 -9.19
C HIS A 51 -11.55 7.47 -8.25
N LYS A 52 -12.53 7.51 -7.35
CA LYS A 52 -12.64 8.48 -6.27
C LYS A 52 -13.07 7.77 -4.99
N VAL A 53 -12.35 8.03 -3.91
CA VAL A 53 -12.68 7.57 -2.55
C VAL A 53 -12.51 8.72 -1.58
N SER A 54 -13.51 8.97 -0.75
CA SER A 54 -13.46 9.96 0.34
C SER A 54 -13.53 9.23 1.68
N LEU A 55 -12.55 9.45 2.53
CA LEU A 55 -12.49 8.89 3.89
C LEU A 55 -12.60 10.03 4.91
N THR A 56 -13.55 9.91 5.82
CA THR A 56 -13.69 10.87 6.94
C THR A 56 -13.30 10.17 8.23
N TYR A 57 -12.53 10.87 9.06
CA TYR A 57 -12.04 10.35 10.34
C TYR A 57 -12.33 11.33 11.48
N ASP A 58 -12.59 10.80 12.65
CA ASP A 58 -12.41 11.55 13.88
C ASP A 58 -10.95 11.43 14.34
N LEU A 59 -10.37 12.57 14.70
CA LEU A 59 -9.04 12.68 15.29
C LEU A 59 -9.18 12.99 16.77
N SER A 60 -8.79 12.06 17.63
CA SER A 60 -8.83 12.24 19.07
C SER A 60 -7.45 12.45 19.66
N TYR A 61 -7.39 13.21 20.74
CA TYR A 61 -6.24 13.47 21.57
C TYR A 61 -6.52 12.93 22.97
N ASN A 62 -5.79 11.91 23.40
CA ASN A 62 -6.05 11.17 24.64
C ASN A 62 -7.52 10.76 24.81
N GLY A 63 -8.15 10.27 23.73
CA GLY A 63 -9.53 9.80 23.71
C GLY A 63 -10.59 10.88 23.56
N VAL A 64 -10.22 12.16 23.54
CA VAL A 64 -11.16 13.28 23.30
C VAL A 64 -11.09 13.69 21.83
N VAL A 65 -12.23 13.61 21.12
CA VAL A 65 -12.30 14.05 19.72
C VAL A 65 -12.04 15.57 19.63
N ALA A 66 -10.99 15.94 18.91
CA ALA A 66 -10.53 17.31 18.76
C ALA A 66 -10.62 17.84 17.33
N ALA A 67 -10.67 16.96 16.33
CA ALA A 67 -10.76 17.36 14.92
C ALA A 67 -11.47 16.30 14.09
N GLU A 68 -11.93 16.72 12.92
CA GLU A 68 -12.35 15.88 11.82
C GLU A 68 -11.34 15.99 10.70
N LEU A 69 -10.98 14.88 10.09
CA LEU A 69 -10.08 14.82 8.95
C LEU A 69 -10.81 14.20 7.77
N THR A 70 -10.76 14.86 6.61
CA THR A 70 -11.27 14.30 5.36
C THR A 70 -10.10 14.08 4.41
N GLU A 71 -9.98 12.86 3.90
CA GLU A 71 -8.99 12.48 2.90
C GLU A 71 -9.70 12.07 1.62
N VAL A 72 -9.25 12.58 0.48
CA VAL A 72 -9.80 12.25 -0.84
C VAL A 72 -8.69 11.72 -1.72
N LEU A 73 -8.88 10.48 -2.18
CA LEU A 73 -8.08 9.85 -3.22
C LEU A 73 -8.83 9.96 -4.54
N GLU A 74 -8.16 10.46 -5.58
CA GLU A 74 -8.64 10.43 -6.96
C GLU A 74 -7.56 9.84 -7.86
N HIS A 75 -7.93 9.00 -8.84
CA HIS A 75 -6.99 8.45 -9.81
C HIS A 75 -7.68 8.06 -11.12
N ASP A 76 -6.90 8.02 -12.20
CA ASP A 76 -7.30 7.58 -13.53
C ASP A 76 -6.65 6.24 -13.95
N GLY A 77 -6.01 5.56 -12.99
CA GLY A 77 -5.24 4.33 -13.21
C GLY A 77 -3.80 4.58 -13.65
N ARG A 78 -3.43 5.82 -13.99
CA ARG A 78 -2.05 6.22 -14.35
C ARG A 78 -1.50 7.29 -13.43
N ARG A 79 -2.35 8.20 -12.99
CA ARG A 79 -2.02 9.31 -12.09
C ARG A 79 -2.94 9.28 -10.90
N PHE A 80 -2.46 9.77 -9.79
CA PHE A 80 -3.26 9.94 -8.58
C PHE A 80 -3.08 11.34 -8.00
N SER A 81 -4.10 11.76 -7.26
CA SER A 81 -4.05 12.88 -6.33
C SER A 81 -4.65 12.45 -4.99
N LEU A 82 -4.01 12.84 -3.93
CA LEU A 82 -4.45 12.67 -2.55
C LEU A 82 -4.50 14.03 -1.89
N THR A 83 -5.61 14.32 -1.23
CA THR A 83 -5.76 15.49 -0.37
C THR A 83 -6.20 15.06 1.01
N SER A 84 -5.72 15.77 2.03
CA SER A 84 -6.06 15.52 3.44
C SER A 84 -6.30 16.89 4.08
N GLU A 85 -7.51 17.13 4.58
CA GLU A 85 -7.90 18.39 5.21
C GLU A 85 -8.46 18.10 6.61
N GLY A 86 -7.78 18.63 7.62
CA GLY A 86 -8.19 18.55 9.02
C GLY A 86 -8.77 19.86 9.52
N ARG A 87 -9.90 19.77 10.22
CA ARG A 87 -10.58 20.91 10.85
C ARG A 87 -10.85 20.62 12.31
N GLY A 88 -10.59 21.58 13.17
CA GLY A 88 -10.94 21.49 14.60
C GLY A 88 -12.42 21.23 14.81
N LYS A 89 -12.76 20.36 15.79
CA LYS A 89 -14.13 19.99 16.18
C LYS A 89 -14.31 20.22 17.68
N GLY A 90 -15.45 20.75 18.10
CA GLY A 90 -15.69 21.03 19.53
C GLY A 90 -14.67 22.00 20.13
N ILE A 91 -14.06 21.63 21.26
CA ILE A 91 -13.00 22.42 21.91
C ILE A 91 -11.79 22.59 20.99
N GLY A 92 -11.48 21.61 20.16
CA GLY A 92 -10.40 21.69 19.18
C GLY A 92 -10.57 22.81 18.17
N ALA A 93 -11.80 23.20 17.81
CA ALA A 93 -12.08 24.33 16.92
C ALA A 93 -11.67 25.70 17.54
N LEU A 94 -11.68 25.80 18.87
CA LEU A 94 -11.25 27.00 19.60
C LEU A 94 -9.73 27.07 19.74
N LEU A 95 -9.07 25.93 19.83
CA LEU A 95 -7.62 25.82 20.03
C LEU A 95 -6.84 25.82 18.71
N TYR A 96 -7.41 25.27 17.66
CA TYR A 96 -6.81 25.18 16.33
C TYR A 96 -7.47 26.15 15.35
N ARG A 97 -6.92 27.36 15.27
CA ARG A 97 -7.31 28.31 14.22
C ARG A 97 -6.61 27.92 12.91
N GLY A 98 -7.40 27.58 11.89
CA GLY A 98 -6.93 27.19 10.56
C GLY A 98 -7.01 25.69 10.29
N ALA A 99 -6.95 25.33 9.01
CA ALA A 99 -6.96 23.94 8.56
C ALA A 99 -5.53 23.40 8.43
N ALA A 100 -5.36 22.13 8.78
CA ALA A 100 -4.17 21.39 8.38
C ALA A 100 -4.46 20.77 7.01
N LYS A 101 -3.69 21.12 5.98
CA LYS A 101 -3.86 20.62 4.62
C LYS A 101 -2.62 19.87 4.17
N ARG A 102 -2.82 18.67 3.68
CA ARG A 102 -1.77 17.89 3.01
C ARG A 102 -2.25 17.51 1.62
N SER A 103 -1.34 17.45 0.69
CA SER A 103 -1.63 16.91 -0.64
C SER A 103 -0.43 16.15 -1.18
N CYS A 104 -0.71 15.13 -1.96
CA CYS A 104 0.27 14.40 -2.72
C CYS A 104 -0.30 14.13 -4.10
N ARG A 105 0.54 14.21 -5.13
CA ARG A 105 0.21 13.80 -6.49
C ARG A 105 1.35 13.00 -7.10
N GLY A 106 1.02 12.11 -8.00
CA GLY A 106 2.03 11.26 -8.62
C GLY A 106 1.46 10.30 -9.63
N GLU A 107 2.14 9.20 -9.79
CA GLU A 107 1.84 8.16 -10.77
C GLU A 107 1.46 6.86 -10.08
N VAL A 108 0.54 6.12 -10.70
CA VAL A 108 0.21 4.75 -10.35
C VAL A 108 1.13 3.83 -11.16
N ILE A 109 1.89 3.01 -10.47
CA ILE A 109 2.80 2.02 -11.07
C ILE A 109 2.49 0.62 -10.54
N SER A 110 3.06 -0.42 -11.12
CA SER A 110 2.83 -1.81 -10.69
C SER A 110 3.20 -2.08 -9.23
N ALA A 111 4.14 -1.31 -8.66
CA ALA A 111 4.57 -1.41 -7.27
C ALA A 111 3.72 -0.57 -6.29
N GLY A 112 2.68 0.12 -6.77
CA GLY A 112 1.82 0.99 -5.98
C GLY A 112 1.87 2.45 -6.43
N LEU A 113 1.94 3.37 -5.50
CA LEU A 113 2.00 4.81 -5.77
C LEU A 113 3.44 5.30 -5.88
N ARG A 114 3.70 6.15 -6.87
CA ARG A 114 4.99 6.84 -7.07
C ARG A 114 4.78 8.35 -6.94
N PRO A 115 5.03 8.96 -5.77
CA PRO A 115 4.82 10.38 -5.56
C PRO A 115 5.75 11.23 -6.44
N LEU A 116 5.24 12.35 -6.94
CA LEU A 116 6.00 13.37 -7.67
C LEU A 116 6.10 14.65 -6.86
N GLU A 117 5.06 14.98 -6.11
CA GLU A 117 5.01 16.18 -5.28
C GLU A 117 4.19 15.93 -4.03
N TYR A 118 4.70 16.38 -2.90
CA TYR A 118 4.03 16.38 -1.61
C TYR A 118 4.05 17.77 -0.99
N ARG A 119 2.98 18.14 -0.27
CA ARG A 119 2.82 19.41 0.42
C ARG A 119 2.14 19.20 1.78
N ASP A 120 2.67 19.83 2.84
CA ASP A 120 2.05 19.90 4.18
C ASP A 120 1.98 21.38 4.62
N GLN A 121 0.78 21.88 4.78
CA GLN A 121 0.50 23.26 5.24
C GLN A 121 -0.29 23.22 6.53
N ARG A 122 0.16 23.97 7.51
CA ARG A 122 -0.45 24.07 8.82
C ARG A 122 -0.82 25.51 9.15
N GLY A 123 -2.15 25.79 9.11
CA GLY A 123 -2.66 27.16 9.24
C GLY A 123 -2.05 28.08 8.20
N ASP A 124 -1.63 29.28 8.62
CA ASP A 124 -1.06 30.30 7.74
C ASP A 124 0.46 30.18 7.53
N LYS A 125 1.09 29.13 8.09
CA LYS A 125 2.52 28.90 7.94
C LYS A 125 2.85 28.50 6.49
N PRO A 126 4.05 28.87 5.98
CA PRO A 126 4.52 28.35 4.70
C PRO A 126 4.49 26.83 4.67
N ALA A 127 4.05 26.28 3.54
CA ALA A 127 3.98 24.84 3.39
C ALA A 127 5.39 24.22 3.34
N ALA A 128 5.56 23.07 3.96
CA ALA A 128 6.66 22.18 3.67
C ALA A 128 6.35 21.42 2.38
N MET A 129 7.33 21.28 1.49
CA MET A 129 7.15 20.65 0.18
C MET A 129 8.25 19.63 -0.10
N ALA A 130 7.90 18.58 -0.85
CA ALA A 130 8.87 17.64 -1.38
C ALA A 130 8.58 17.39 -2.87
N ARG A 131 9.60 17.47 -3.72
CA ARG A 131 9.54 17.13 -5.16
C ARG A 131 10.48 15.98 -5.45
N PHE A 132 9.95 14.97 -6.13
CA PHE A 132 10.63 13.71 -6.43
C PHE A 132 11.05 13.70 -7.91
N ASP A 133 12.35 13.72 -8.19
CA ASP A 133 12.91 13.47 -9.52
C ASP A 133 13.39 12.02 -9.61
N TRP A 134 12.51 11.15 -10.08
CA TRP A 134 12.79 9.71 -10.19
C TRP A 134 13.83 9.38 -11.28
N VAL A 135 14.01 10.27 -12.27
CA VAL A 135 15.02 10.10 -13.33
C VAL A 135 16.40 10.37 -12.76
N LYS A 136 16.57 11.50 -12.07
CA LYS A 136 17.82 11.87 -11.40
C LYS A 136 18.02 11.16 -10.08
N LYS A 137 16.98 10.50 -9.55
CA LYS A 137 16.95 9.88 -8.21
C LYS A 137 17.26 10.89 -7.10
N THR A 138 16.72 12.10 -7.21
CA THR A 138 16.89 13.17 -6.23
C THR A 138 15.54 13.62 -5.65
N LEU A 139 15.58 14.01 -4.38
CA LEU A 139 14.47 14.61 -3.65
C LEU A 139 14.84 16.04 -3.30
N THR A 140 14.02 17.00 -3.73
CA THR A 140 14.14 18.40 -3.30
C THR A 140 13.10 18.70 -2.25
N GLN A 141 13.51 19.18 -1.10
CA GLN A 141 12.65 19.57 0.03
C GLN A 141 12.74 21.06 0.26
N GLU A 142 11.60 21.69 0.51
CA GLU A 142 11.49 23.13 0.77
C GLU A 142 10.72 23.36 2.07
N HIS A 143 11.34 24.01 3.02
CA HIS A 143 10.75 24.35 4.32
C HIS A 143 11.35 25.61 4.90
N GLU A 144 10.51 26.53 5.39
CA GLU A 144 10.93 27.79 6.03
C GLU A 144 11.91 28.63 5.18
N GLY A 145 11.66 28.68 3.86
CA GLY A 145 12.51 29.42 2.92
C GLY A 145 13.83 28.75 2.57
N LYS A 146 14.09 27.56 3.10
CA LYS A 146 15.26 26.76 2.74
C LYS A 146 14.87 25.70 1.71
N SER A 147 15.76 25.44 0.76
CA SER A 147 15.61 24.37 -0.22
C SER A 147 16.84 23.48 -0.18
N GLU A 148 16.64 22.18 -0.07
CA GLU A 148 17.69 21.18 -0.04
C GLU A 148 17.39 20.07 -1.04
N THR A 149 18.39 19.64 -1.79
CA THR A 149 18.30 18.50 -2.71
C THR A 149 19.24 17.40 -2.28
N THR A 150 18.69 16.21 -2.07
CA THR A 150 19.43 15.03 -1.62
C THR A 150 19.18 13.84 -2.55
N ASN A 151 20.05 12.83 -2.50
CA ASN A 151 19.79 11.57 -3.19
C ASN A 151 18.64 10.80 -2.51
N MET A 152 17.80 10.15 -3.31
CA MET A 152 16.72 9.32 -2.79
C MET A 152 17.27 8.07 -2.07
N MET A 153 16.71 7.80 -0.91
CA MET A 153 16.94 6.55 -0.16
C MET A 153 15.71 5.64 -0.35
N LEU A 154 15.84 4.67 -1.23
CA LEU A 154 14.74 3.77 -1.59
C LEU A 154 14.58 2.60 -0.59
N PRO A 155 13.35 2.09 -0.40
CA PRO A 155 12.08 2.62 -0.92
C PRO A 155 11.68 3.94 -0.26
N LEU A 156 11.18 4.89 -1.05
CA LEU A 156 10.86 6.25 -0.62
C LEU A 156 9.40 6.61 -0.94
N GLN A 157 8.70 7.17 0.04
CA GLN A 157 7.34 7.71 -0.07
C GLN A 157 7.24 9.03 0.70
N ASP A 158 6.14 9.75 0.54
CA ASP A 158 5.72 10.75 1.51
C ASP A 158 4.74 10.16 2.54
N ARG A 159 4.49 10.89 3.61
CA ARG A 159 3.63 10.43 4.72
C ARG A 159 2.17 10.23 4.35
N LEU A 160 1.70 10.80 3.23
CA LEU A 160 0.32 10.64 2.79
C LEU A 160 0.20 9.49 1.78
N SER A 161 1.03 9.47 0.73
CA SER A 161 0.98 8.41 -0.28
C SER A 161 1.31 7.03 0.29
N PHE A 162 2.17 6.94 1.31
CA PHE A 162 2.47 5.67 1.98
C PHE A 162 1.21 4.97 2.51
N LEU A 163 0.27 5.72 3.07
CA LEU A 163 -0.97 5.18 3.64
C LEU A 163 -1.89 4.55 2.60
N TYR A 164 -1.81 5.00 1.35
CA TYR A 164 -2.64 4.51 0.24
C TYR A 164 -1.88 3.61 -0.73
N ASN A 165 -0.59 3.40 -0.51
CA ASN A 165 0.28 2.67 -1.43
C ASN A 165 -0.18 1.21 -1.66
N TYR A 166 -0.66 0.56 -0.60
CA TYR A 166 -1.10 -0.84 -0.67
C TYR A 166 -2.38 -1.03 -1.47
N ALA A 167 -3.23 -0.01 -1.56
CA ALA A 167 -4.45 -0.01 -2.36
C ALA A 167 -4.20 -0.19 -3.88
N PHE A 168 -2.98 0.10 -4.33
CA PHE A 168 -2.59 0.01 -5.75
C PHE A 168 -1.65 -1.15 -6.05
N GLN A 169 -1.40 -2.03 -5.10
CA GLN A 169 -0.59 -3.22 -5.29
C GLN A 169 -1.50 -4.43 -5.58
N ALA A 170 -1.22 -5.18 -6.64
CA ALA A 170 -2.02 -6.35 -7.01
C ALA A 170 -2.06 -7.44 -5.91
N SER A 171 -0.99 -7.55 -5.14
CA SER A 171 -0.86 -8.50 -4.03
C SER A 171 0.07 -7.91 -2.98
N PRO A 172 -0.44 -7.09 -2.06
CA PRO A 172 0.37 -6.55 -0.98
C PRO A 172 0.95 -7.68 -0.11
N ASP A 173 2.27 -7.67 0.08
CA ASP A 173 2.93 -8.62 0.97
C ASP A 173 2.84 -8.16 2.43
N LEU A 174 1.65 -8.34 3.00
CA LEU A 174 1.30 -7.95 4.36
C LEU A 174 1.01 -9.17 5.26
N LYS A 175 1.82 -10.23 5.13
CA LYS A 175 1.70 -11.43 5.96
C LYS A 175 2.19 -11.17 7.38
N PRO A 176 1.58 -11.77 8.41
CA PRO A 176 2.04 -11.66 9.79
C PRO A 176 3.54 -11.96 9.92
N GLY A 177 4.26 -11.12 10.67
CA GLY A 177 5.71 -11.19 10.85
C GLY A 177 6.55 -10.55 9.73
N LYS A 178 5.93 -10.06 8.65
CA LYS A 178 6.65 -9.33 7.59
C LYS A 178 7.19 -8.02 8.12
N GLU A 179 8.46 -7.75 7.84
CA GLU A 179 9.09 -6.45 8.05
C GLU A 179 8.96 -5.57 6.81
N ILE A 180 8.60 -4.30 7.03
CA ILE A 180 8.47 -3.27 6.00
C ILE A 180 9.41 -2.13 6.35
N LYS A 181 10.47 -1.96 5.56
CA LYS A 181 11.41 -0.83 5.69
C LYS A 181 11.05 0.21 4.65
N ILE A 182 10.89 1.45 5.07
CA ILE A 182 10.48 2.57 4.21
C ILE A 182 11.13 3.86 4.67
N THR A 183 11.57 4.67 3.73
CA THR A 183 11.96 6.06 3.98
C THR A 183 10.76 6.95 3.69
N LEU A 184 10.40 7.80 4.63
CA LEU A 184 9.30 8.76 4.48
C LEU A 184 9.80 10.19 4.58
N THR A 185 9.25 11.06 3.69
CA THR A 185 9.40 12.50 3.83
C THR A 185 8.12 13.15 4.34
N ASP A 186 8.27 14.21 5.13
CA ASP A 186 7.21 15.14 5.50
C ASP A 186 7.41 16.53 4.88
N GLY A 187 8.29 16.63 3.87
CA GLY A 187 8.67 17.86 3.20
C GLY A 187 9.74 18.67 3.93
N LYS A 188 10.13 18.25 5.15
CA LYS A 188 11.15 18.91 5.98
C LYS A 188 12.43 18.08 6.11
N GLY A 189 12.30 16.77 5.97
CA GLY A 189 13.39 15.82 6.12
C GLY A 189 13.00 14.42 5.72
N LEU A 190 13.97 13.52 5.79
CA LEU A 190 13.82 12.10 5.55
C LEU A 190 13.93 11.33 6.86
N THR A 191 13.06 10.35 7.06
CA THR A 191 13.12 9.45 8.22
C THR A 191 12.91 8.02 7.72
N GLN A 192 13.78 7.12 8.14
CA GLN A 192 13.60 5.69 7.91
C GLN A 192 12.70 5.11 8.99
N PHE A 193 11.74 4.32 8.55
CA PHE A 193 10.82 3.60 9.41
C PHE A 193 10.91 2.10 9.12
N GLN A 194 10.75 1.33 10.16
CA GLN A 194 10.54 -0.11 10.07
C GLN A 194 9.22 -0.42 10.75
N TYR A 195 8.34 -1.10 10.01
CA TYR A 195 7.07 -1.61 10.52
C TYR A 195 7.10 -3.12 10.51
N ASN A 196 6.43 -3.73 11.49
CA ASN A 196 6.14 -5.15 11.51
C ASN A 196 4.65 -5.35 11.28
N VAL A 197 4.28 -6.31 10.43
CA VAL A 197 2.90 -6.76 10.29
C VAL A 197 2.59 -7.62 11.53
N ALA A 198 1.81 -7.06 12.46
CA ALA A 198 1.46 -7.74 13.71
C ALA A 198 0.47 -8.89 13.48
N GLY A 199 -0.40 -8.75 12.46
CA GLY A 199 -1.41 -9.75 12.14
C GLY A 199 -2.66 -9.14 11.52
N THR A 200 -3.75 -9.90 11.57
CA THR A 200 -5.08 -9.48 11.13
C THR A 200 -6.01 -9.46 12.33
N GLU A 201 -6.92 -8.50 12.35
CA GLU A 201 -7.96 -8.38 13.37
C GLU A 201 -9.21 -7.68 12.82
N VAL A 202 -10.35 -7.89 13.48
CA VAL A 202 -11.57 -7.15 13.18
C VAL A 202 -11.58 -5.88 14.01
N LEU A 203 -11.52 -4.75 13.34
CA LEU A 203 -11.56 -3.42 13.96
C LEU A 203 -12.99 -2.88 13.95
N LYS A 204 -13.50 -2.48 15.11
CA LYS A 204 -14.78 -1.78 15.24
C LYS A 204 -14.57 -0.28 15.11
N THR A 205 -15.22 0.31 14.11
CA THR A 205 -15.19 1.74 13.83
C THR A 205 -16.62 2.29 13.69
N PRO A 206 -16.85 3.61 13.77
CA PRO A 206 -18.14 4.18 13.41
C PRO A 206 -18.58 3.90 11.98
N ALA A 207 -17.66 3.60 11.07
CA ALA A 207 -17.95 3.17 9.69
C ALA A 207 -18.33 1.69 9.59
N GLY A 208 -18.33 0.93 10.69
CA GLY A 208 -18.65 -0.49 10.79
C GLY A 208 -17.50 -1.37 11.27
N GLU A 209 -17.72 -2.67 11.27
CA GLU A 209 -16.69 -3.66 11.56
C GLU A 209 -15.91 -3.98 10.29
N LEU A 210 -14.60 -3.90 10.36
CA LEU A 210 -13.69 -4.05 9.23
C LEU A 210 -12.59 -5.08 9.55
N GLU A 211 -12.41 -6.06 8.69
CA GLU A 211 -11.22 -6.91 8.73
C GLU A 211 -10.00 -6.09 8.34
N THR A 212 -8.98 -6.12 9.17
CA THR A 212 -7.79 -5.26 8.99
C THR A 212 -6.50 -6.04 9.11
N VAL A 213 -5.48 -5.52 8.42
CA VAL A 213 -4.08 -5.85 8.65
C VAL A 213 -3.47 -4.75 9.51
N HIS A 214 -2.83 -5.14 10.61
CA HIS A 214 -2.25 -4.23 11.59
C HIS A 214 -0.74 -4.13 11.41
N LEU A 215 -0.25 -2.92 11.19
CA LEU A 215 1.16 -2.57 11.12
C LEU A 215 1.58 -1.83 12.39
N VAL A 216 2.68 -2.26 12.99
CA VAL A 216 3.26 -1.62 14.18
C VAL A 216 4.67 -1.13 13.86
N LYS A 217 4.93 0.16 14.08
CA LYS A 217 6.27 0.72 13.94
C LYS A 217 7.20 0.11 14.98
N GLN A 218 8.33 -0.40 14.54
CA GLN A 218 9.41 -0.82 15.43
C GLN A 218 9.99 0.40 16.15
N ARG A 219 10.24 0.27 17.44
CA ARG A 219 10.83 1.28 18.30
C ARG A 219 12.07 0.70 18.97
N ASP A 220 13.11 1.48 19.07
CA ASP A 220 14.34 1.08 19.78
C ASP A 220 14.09 1.08 21.29
N ASN A 221 13.30 2.04 21.77
CA ASN A 221 12.87 2.14 23.16
C ASN A 221 11.34 2.31 23.25
N LYS A 222 10.75 1.91 24.38
CA LYS A 222 9.29 2.06 24.61
C LYS A 222 8.84 3.52 24.64
N GLU A 223 9.75 4.42 25.05
CA GLU A 223 9.55 5.87 25.10
C GLU A 223 9.64 6.55 23.74
N ASP A 224 10.11 5.85 22.72
CA ASP A 224 10.14 6.41 21.37
C ASP A 224 8.73 6.53 20.80
N ARG A 225 8.55 7.52 19.92
CA ARG A 225 7.28 7.74 19.23
C ARG A 225 6.84 6.47 18.49
N GLY A 226 5.69 5.94 18.89
CA GLY A 226 5.02 4.80 18.27
C GLY A 226 4.10 5.24 17.14
N THR A 227 3.89 4.35 16.18
CA THR A 227 2.86 4.52 15.15
C THR A 227 2.30 3.14 14.80
N GLU A 228 0.99 3.04 14.83
CA GLU A 228 0.27 1.83 14.46
C GLU A 228 -0.74 2.18 13.37
N ILE A 229 -0.90 1.31 12.35
CA ILE A 229 -1.74 1.56 11.19
C ILE A 229 -2.56 0.32 10.90
N TRP A 230 -3.86 0.49 10.69
CA TRP A 230 -4.78 -0.57 10.29
C TRP A 230 -5.29 -0.30 8.88
N PHE A 231 -5.12 -1.30 8.02
CA PHE A 231 -5.57 -1.28 6.63
C PHE A 231 -6.71 -2.28 6.45
N ALA A 232 -7.85 -1.85 5.92
CA ALA A 232 -9.00 -2.74 5.69
C ALA A 232 -8.73 -3.66 4.49
N SER A 233 -8.51 -4.96 4.74
CA SER A 233 -8.16 -5.94 3.70
C SER A 233 -9.26 -6.13 2.66
N ALA A 234 -10.53 -6.11 3.07
CA ALA A 234 -11.69 -6.22 2.18
C ALA A 234 -12.11 -4.88 1.52
N ARG A 235 -11.32 -3.81 1.71
CA ARG A 235 -11.55 -2.47 1.16
C ARG A 235 -10.28 -1.91 0.54
N ASP A 236 -9.66 -2.69 -0.35
CA ASP A 236 -8.46 -2.30 -1.09
C ASP A 236 -7.31 -1.80 -0.18
N TYR A 237 -7.18 -2.34 1.02
CA TYR A 237 -6.17 -1.91 2.00
C TYR A 237 -6.20 -0.39 2.28
N LEU A 238 -7.38 0.23 2.24
CA LEU A 238 -7.53 1.63 2.66
C LEU A 238 -7.22 1.77 4.15
N PRO A 239 -6.56 2.88 4.57
CA PRO A 239 -6.25 3.13 5.96
C PRO A 239 -7.55 3.42 6.75
N VAL A 240 -7.80 2.69 7.82
CA VAL A 240 -9.03 2.84 8.62
C VAL A 240 -8.78 3.29 10.06
N ARG A 241 -7.54 3.13 10.53
CA ARG A 241 -7.10 3.70 11.80
C ARG A 241 -5.61 3.97 11.77
N ILE A 242 -5.20 5.07 12.38
CA ILE A 242 -3.80 5.42 12.62
C ILE A 242 -3.69 5.90 14.06
N LEU A 243 -2.91 5.18 14.87
CA LEU A 243 -2.61 5.56 16.24
C LEU A 243 -1.16 6.03 16.32
N VAL A 244 -0.96 7.24 16.79
CA VAL A 244 0.36 7.77 17.14
C VAL A 244 0.45 7.88 18.66
N ILE A 245 1.53 7.36 19.22
CA ILE A 245 1.86 7.47 20.63
C ILE A 245 3.13 8.32 20.70
N GLU A 246 2.99 9.54 21.22
CA GLU A 246 4.11 10.47 21.36
C GLU A 246 5.05 10.02 22.50
N LYS A 247 6.24 10.64 22.58
CA LYS A 247 7.26 10.29 23.58
C LYS A 247 6.80 10.53 25.03
N ASP A 248 5.91 11.50 25.23
CA ASP A 248 5.30 11.82 26.52
C ASP A 248 4.07 10.98 26.86
N GLY A 249 3.77 9.96 26.01
CA GLY A 249 2.64 9.06 26.18
C GLY A 249 1.31 9.59 25.63
N VAL A 250 1.28 10.80 25.10
CA VAL A 250 0.10 11.36 24.43
C VAL A 250 -0.30 10.48 23.25
N ARG A 251 -1.60 10.16 23.17
CA ARG A 251 -2.19 9.32 22.12
C ARG A 251 -3.00 10.19 21.17
N ILE A 252 -2.63 10.14 19.89
CA ILE A 252 -3.36 10.76 18.79
C ILE A 252 -3.94 9.62 17.96
N ASP A 253 -5.25 9.49 17.95
CA ASP A 253 -5.95 8.37 17.30
C ASP A 253 -6.87 8.91 16.19
N GLN A 254 -6.58 8.52 14.96
CA GLN A 254 -7.37 8.83 13.77
C GLN A 254 -8.19 7.58 13.45
N VAL A 255 -9.52 7.63 13.60
CA VAL A 255 -10.42 6.50 13.40
C VAL A 255 -11.45 6.82 12.32
N LEU A 256 -11.61 5.92 11.37
CA LEU A 256 -12.55 6.06 10.25
C LEU A 256 -14.00 6.14 10.75
N THR A 257 -14.71 7.18 10.31
CA THR A 257 -16.13 7.38 10.61
C THR A 257 -17.04 7.20 9.40
N ARG A 258 -16.51 7.42 8.19
CA ARG A 258 -17.28 7.31 6.94
C ARG A 258 -16.40 7.04 5.74
N ILE A 259 -16.92 6.21 4.82
CA ILE A 259 -16.41 6.03 3.47
C ILE A 259 -17.45 6.62 2.51
N GLY A 260 -17.01 7.51 1.61
CA GLY A 260 -17.79 8.08 0.52
C GLY A 260 -17.13 7.78 -0.83
N ASN A 261 -17.92 7.73 -1.86
CA ASN A 261 -17.48 7.58 -3.26
C ASN A 261 -17.62 8.90 -3.99
#